data_b9c6527c5831f4db621ed99473049b08
#
_entry.id   b9c6527c5831f4db621ed99473049b08
#
_cell.length_a   1.000
_cell.length_b   1.000
_cell.length_c   1.000
_cell.angle_alpha   90.00
_cell.angle_beta   90.00
_cell.angle_gamma   90.00
#
_symmetry.space_group_name_H-M   'P 1'
#
loop_
_entity.id
_entity.type
_entity.pdbx_description
1 polymer ?
#
loop_
_entity_poly.entity_id
_entity_poly.type
_entity_poly.pdbx_seq_one_letter_code
_entity_poly.pdbx_strand_id
1 'polypeptide(L)'
;MTANANVRPGSDEPSADAAGPVDPSRAVAVVGTGTMGQGIAQVALLAGHPVRLYDSAPGRAAEAVDAVAGRLDRLVEKGRLDAAERDAALARLHAADALAELADAALVVEAIVERLPVKQQLFADLEDVVGADTVLATNTSSLSVTAIAGGLRLPGRFVGLHFFNPAPLLPLVEVVSGFATDPATATRAYETARRWGKTPVRCTDTPGFIVNRIARPFYAEALRVYEEGVADPATIDAALRESGGFRMGPFELTDLIGQDVNEAVTRSVWDSFHQDPKFTPSLAQRRLVESGRLGRKSGQGWFSYAEGAGRPEPHTAAPAKAPERITVRGDLGPAEQLVGLFEEAGIGVAREEGETGGIELPGGALLRLADGRTSFERPAEKIVHFDLALDYAAAGRIVVSAREGIPDEALAEAVGLFQALGKQVSVIGDVPGMIVARTVAMLVDLAADAVERGVATAEDVDTAMRLGVNYPAGPLEWGEKAGFRRLCSLLLQMHKRYPTGRYAPSVALARRGYAEPAEETR
;
A
#
# COMPACT_ATOMS: atom_id res chain seq x y z
N MET A 1 -19.43 36.87 27.03
CA MET A 1 -18.76 37.87 26.20
C MET A 1 -17.30 37.77 26.50
N THR A 2 -16.54 37.20 25.61
CA THR A 2 -15.14 37.48 25.23
C THR A 2 -14.73 36.40 24.23
N ALA A 3 -14.53 36.84 23.01
CA ALA A 3 -14.12 36.02 21.88
C ALA A 3 -12.66 35.56 22.08
N ASN A 4 -12.41 34.25 22.03
CA ASN A 4 -11.07 33.70 21.89
C ASN A 4 -10.73 33.69 20.40
N ALA A 5 -9.88 34.65 20.01
CA ALA A 5 -9.26 34.68 18.72
C ALA A 5 -8.23 33.56 18.63
N ASN A 6 -8.50 32.56 17.81
CA ASN A 6 -7.51 31.59 17.36
C ASN A 6 -6.50 32.31 16.46
N VAL A 7 -5.36 32.67 17.03
CA VAL A 7 -4.18 33.12 16.28
C VAL A 7 -3.60 31.89 15.58
N ARG A 8 -3.83 31.79 14.27
CA ARG A 8 -3.03 30.93 13.41
C ARG A 8 -1.59 31.50 13.41
N PRO A 9 -0.54 30.71 13.63
CA PRO A 9 0.82 31.18 13.43
C PRO A 9 0.96 31.60 11.97
N GLY A 10 1.49 32.80 11.77
CA GLY A 10 1.73 33.34 10.45
C GLY A 10 2.65 32.44 9.64
N SER A 11 2.35 32.33 8.37
CA SER A 11 3.18 31.74 7.33
C SER A 11 4.41 32.65 7.07
N ASP A 12 5.42 32.56 7.91
CA ASP A 12 6.79 32.85 7.52
C ASP A 12 7.39 31.55 7.00
N GLU A 13 7.07 31.18 5.76
CA GLU A 13 7.87 30.21 5.02
C GLU A 13 9.28 30.81 4.86
N PRO A 14 10.34 30.21 5.41
CA PRO A 14 11.69 30.60 5.05
C PRO A 14 11.84 30.37 3.54
N SER A 15 12.40 31.36 2.86
CA SER A 15 12.59 31.36 1.41
C SER A 15 13.14 30.01 0.94
N ALA A 16 12.49 29.37 -0.02
CA ALA A 16 12.83 28.07 -0.60
C ALA A 16 14.25 27.98 -1.18
N ASP A 17 14.98 29.07 -1.25
CA ASP A 17 16.34 29.17 -1.80
C ASP A 17 17.49 28.71 -0.86
N ALA A 18 17.21 28.46 0.43
CA ALA A 18 18.27 28.14 1.39
C ALA A 18 18.57 26.63 1.55
N ALA A 19 17.80 25.72 0.97
CA ALA A 19 17.90 24.28 1.20
C ALA A 19 17.95 23.46 -0.11
N GLY A 20 18.92 23.75 -0.98
CA GLY A 20 19.19 22.90 -2.15
C GLY A 20 19.62 21.48 -1.77
N PRO A 21 19.63 20.53 -2.75
CA PRO A 21 20.09 19.16 -2.52
C PRO A 21 21.53 19.13 -2.01
N VAL A 22 21.94 18.03 -1.40
CA VAL A 22 23.36 17.79 -1.09
C VAL A 22 24.16 17.85 -2.39
N ASP A 23 25.24 18.63 -2.36
CA ASP A 23 26.11 18.78 -3.54
C ASP A 23 26.76 17.43 -3.88
N PRO A 24 26.76 16.99 -5.15
CA PRO A 24 27.33 15.71 -5.55
C PRO A 24 28.83 15.55 -5.23
N SER A 25 29.57 16.66 -5.10
CA SER A 25 30.97 16.61 -4.69
C SER A 25 31.17 16.25 -3.21
N ARG A 26 30.11 16.37 -2.38
CA ARG A 26 30.16 16.10 -0.95
C ARG A 26 29.89 14.62 -0.68
N ALA A 27 30.58 14.09 0.31
CA ALA A 27 30.44 12.68 0.69
C ALA A 27 29.07 12.36 1.30
N VAL A 28 28.57 11.19 0.96
CA VAL A 28 27.42 10.54 1.60
C VAL A 28 27.94 9.33 2.36
N ALA A 29 27.62 9.23 3.63
CA ALA A 29 27.93 8.05 4.43
C ALA A 29 26.69 7.16 4.54
N VAL A 30 26.89 5.84 4.45
CA VAL A 30 25.85 4.84 4.72
C VAL A 30 26.32 3.94 5.84
N VAL A 31 25.56 3.91 6.92
CA VAL A 31 25.85 3.12 8.13
C VAL A 31 24.93 1.91 8.19
N GLY A 32 25.54 0.72 8.21
CA GLY A 32 24.85 -0.54 8.05
C GLY A 32 24.92 -1.04 6.61
N THR A 33 25.56 -2.18 6.42
CA THR A 33 25.93 -2.72 5.11
C THR A 33 25.09 -3.91 4.67
N GLY A 34 23.89 -4.05 5.21
CA GLY A 34 22.89 -5.02 4.76
C GLY A 34 22.33 -4.66 3.38
N THR A 35 21.30 -5.41 2.96
CA THR A 35 20.66 -5.25 1.64
C THR A 35 20.23 -3.81 1.36
N MET A 36 19.62 -3.13 2.35
CA MET A 36 19.17 -1.74 2.20
C MET A 36 20.34 -0.78 2.10
N GLY A 37 21.32 -0.85 3.01
CA GLY A 37 22.48 0.04 2.99
C GLY A 37 23.28 -0.07 1.70
N GLN A 38 23.55 -1.29 1.22
CA GLN A 38 24.21 -1.49 -0.08
C GLN A 38 23.39 -0.89 -1.24
N GLY A 39 22.07 -1.01 -1.20
CA GLY A 39 21.18 -0.44 -2.22
C GLY A 39 21.17 1.09 -2.21
N ILE A 40 21.13 1.71 -1.02
CA ILE A 40 21.17 3.17 -0.84
C ILE A 40 22.53 3.71 -1.27
N ALA A 41 23.62 3.03 -0.90
CA ALA A 41 24.98 3.38 -1.32
C ALA A 41 25.10 3.37 -2.86
N GLN A 42 24.58 2.35 -3.52
CA GLN A 42 24.54 2.29 -4.99
C GLN A 42 23.79 3.47 -5.60
N VAL A 43 22.65 3.86 -5.03
CA VAL A 43 21.85 5.00 -5.52
C VAL A 43 22.64 6.30 -5.38
N ALA A 44 23.22 6.57 -4.21
CA ALA A 44 24.02 7.78 -3.97
C ALA A 44 25.28 7.83 -4.87
N LEU A 45 25.93 6.68 -5.05
CA LEU A 45 27.12 6.53 -5.88
C LEU A 45 26.84 6.85 -7.36
N LEU A 46 25.74 6.32 -7.89
CA LEU A 46 25.31 6.58 -9.27
C LEU A 46 24.82 8.01 -9.48
N ALA A 47 24.37 8.68 -8.39
CA ALA A 47 24.05 10.11 -8.41
C ALA A 47 25.28 11.04 -8.36
N GLY A 48 26.50 10.48 -8.29
CA GLY A 48 27.76 11.19 -8.42
C GLY A 48 28.51 11.45 -7.11
N HIS A 49 27.94 11.07 -5.94
CA HIS A 49 28.57 11.30 -4.65
C HIS A 49 29.78 10.40 -4.39
N PRO A 50 30.81 10.86 -3.67
CA PRO A 50 31.68 9.99 -2.90
C PRO A 50 30.85 9.27 -1.83
N VAL A 51 31.01 7.95 -1.70
CA VAL A 51 30.23 7.16 -0.74
C VAL A 51 31.15 6.43 0.23
N ARG A 52 30.88 6.57 1.52
CA ARG A 52 31.56 5.86 2.60
C ARG A 52 30.61 4.86 3.23
N LEU A 53 30.96 3.58 3.16
CA LEU A 53 30.22 2.49 3.79
C LEU A 53 30.87 2.16 5.14
N TYR A 54 30.07 2.15 6.20
CA TYR A 54 30.50 1.75 7.53
C TYR A 54 29.59 0.67 8.11
N ASP A 55 30.20 -0.30 8.77
CA ASP A 55 29.50 -1.29 9.59
C ASP A 55 30.29 -1.54 10.88
N SER A 56 29.58 -1.77 11.98
CA SER A 56 30.22 -2.06 13.28
C SER A 56 30.92 -3.43 13.32
N ALA A 57 30.55 -4.36 12.44
CA ALA A 57 31.19 -5.66 12.33
C ALA A 57 32.42 -5.56 11.39
N PRO A 58 33.63 -5.94 11.85
CA PRO A 58 34.85 -5.86 11.06
C PRO A 58 34.73 -6.56 9.71
N GLY A 59 35.24 -5.92 8.64
CA GLY A 59 35.26 -6.47 7.29
C GLY A 59 33.93 -6.34 6.51
N ARG A 60 32.79 -6.13 7.17
CA ARG A 60 31.48 -6.03 6.52
C ARG A 60 31.38 -4.85 5.55
N ALA A 61 32.03 -3.73 5.84
CA ALA A 61 32.05 -2.60 4.94
C ALA A 61 32.79 -2.92 3.63
N ALA A 62 33.92 -3.62 3.70
CA ALA A 62 34.69 -4.08 2.54
C ALA A 62 33.88 -5.09 1.70
N GLU A 63 33.28 -6.10 2.34
CA GLU A 63 32.37 -7.05 1.66
C GLU A 63 31.22 -6.32 0.92
N ALA A 64 30.70 -5.25 1.51
CA ALA A 64 29.62 -4.47 0.90
C ALA A 64 30.11 -3.65 -0.30
N VAL A 65 31.34 -3.11 -0.27
CA VAL A 65 31.98 -2.48 -1.44
C VAL A 65 32.07 -3.46 -2.60
N ASP A 66 32.55 -4.69 -2.34
CA ASP A 66 32.63 -5.75 -3.37
C ASP A 66 31.25 -6.14 -3.91
N ALA A 67 30.25 -6.22 -3.02
CA ALA A 67 28.88 -6.54 -3.41
C ALA A 67 28.24 -5.45 -4.29
N VAL A 68 28.51 -4.16 -3.99
CA VAL A 68 28.06 -3.03 -4.82
C VAL A 68 28.80 -3.06 -6.16
N ALA A 69 30.12 -3.28 -6.17
CA ALA A 69 30.91 -3.41 -7.40
C ALA A 69 30.33 -4.49 -8.33
N GLY A 70 30.10 -5.70 -7.81
CA GLY A 70 29.51 -6.80 -8.58
C GLY A 70 28.08 -6.51 -9.08
N ARG A 71 27.32 -5.60 -8.42
CA ARG A 71 26.03 -5.14 -8.98
C ARG A 71 26.22 -4.18 -10.14
N LEU A 72 27.19 -3.27 -10.06
CA LEU A 72 27.50 -2.35 -11.13
C LEU A 72 28.05 -3.09 -12.35
N ASP A 73 28.89 -4.12 -12.15
CA ASP A 73 29.37 -5.00 -13.23
C ASP A 73 28.21 -5.64 -13.99
N ARG A 74 27.20 -6.17 -13.26
CA ARG A 74 26.01 -6.74 -13.89
C ARG A 74 25.15 -5.71 -14.61
N LEU A 75 25.19 -4.42 -14.24
CA LEU A 75 24.53 -3.37 -15.02
C LEU A 75 25.25 -3.10 -16.32
N VAL A 76 26.59 -3.12 -16.32
CA VAL A 76 27.41 -3.01 -17.53
C VAL A 76 27.15 -4.19 -18.47
N GLU A 77 27.20 -5.42 -17.96
CA GLU A 77 26.89 -6.65 -18.73
C GLU A 77 25.51 -6.60 -19.41
N LYS A 78 24.54 -5.96 -18.77
CA LYS A 78 23.17 -5.77 -19.29
C LYS A 78 23.01 -4.52 -20.16
N GLY A 79 24.08 -3.77 -20.43
CA GLY A 79 24.03 -2.54 -21.21
C GLY A 79 23.24 -1.40 -20.57
N ARG A 80 23.12 -1.40 -19.22
CA ARG A 80 22.39 -0.39 -18.45
C ARG A 80 23.29 0.65 -17.78
N LEU A 81 24.59 0.47 -17.87
CA LEU A 81 25.62 1.36 -17.36
C LEU A 81 26.86 1.23 -18.26
N ASP A 82 27.52 2.34 -18.58
CA ASP A 82 28.77 2.31 -19.30
C ASP A 82 29.93 1.89 -18.40
N ALA A 83 30.92 1.18 -18.98
CA ALA A 83 32.09 0.72 -18.22
C ALA A 83 32.89 1.88 -17.61
N ALA A 84 33.03 3.00 -18.34
CA ALA A 84 33.70 4.18 -17.83
C ALA A 84 32.94 4.84 -16.66
N GLU A 85 31.61 4.88 -16.73
CA GLU A 85 30.78 5.38 -15.63
C GLU A 85 30.88 4.46 -14.39
N ARG A 86 30.90 3.13 -14.59
CA ARG A 86 31.14 2.15 -13.54
C ARG A 86 32.48 2.39 -12.86
N ASP A 87 33.58 2.54 -13.62
CA ASP A 87 34.91 2.75 -13.08
C ASP A 87 35.00 4.07 -12.30
N ALA A 88 34.43 5.14 -12.85
CA ALA A 88 34.33 6.43 -12.17
C ALA A 88 33.49 6.36 -10.87
N ALA A 89 32.43 5.55 -10.84
CA ALA A 89 31.63 5.32 -9.65
C ALA A 89 32.43 4.56 -8.59
N LEU A 90 33.06 3.44 -8.96
CA LEU A 90 33.85 2.63 -8.01
C LEU A 90 35.03 3.40 -7.41
N ALA A 91 35.64 4.33 -8.14
CA ALA A 91 36.70 5.19 -7.62
C ALA A 91 36.22 6.12 -6.48
N ARG A 92 34.92 6.32 -6.33
CA ARG A 92 34.31 7.14 -5.27
C ARG A 92 33.72 6.32 -4.13
N LEU A 93 33.79 4.97 -4.17
CA LEU A 93 33.21 4.06 -3.18
C LEU A 93 34.31 3.59 -2.21
N HIS A 94 34.14 3.83 -0.93
CA HIS A 94 35.14 3.50 0.09
C HIS A 94 34.50 2.80 1.28
N ALA A 95 35.17 1.74 1.78
CA ALA A 95 34.89 1.18 3.10
C ALA A 95 35.54 2.06 4.17
N ALA A 96 34.82 2.36 5.23
CA ALA A 96 35.32 3.02 6.43
C ALA A 96 35.46 1.99 7.57
N ASP A 97 36.60 2.00 8.23
CA ASP A 97 36.89 1.10 9.35
C ASP A 97 36.46 1.70 10.71
N ALA A 98 36.26 3.02 10.75
CA ALA A 98 35.86 3.73 11.97
C ALA A 98 34.83 4.84 11.66
N LEU A 99 33.93 5.13 12.62
CA LEU A 99 32.97 6.24 12.52
C LEU A 99 33.67 7.59 12.25
N ALA A 100 34.87 7.81 12.79
CA ALA A 100 35.64 9.04 12.58
C ALA A 100 35.92 9.35 11.10
N GLU A 101 35.96 8.33 10.24
CA GLU A 101 36.15 8.50 8.79
C GLU A 101 34.92 9.07 8.07
N LEU A 102 33.80 9.20 8.77
CA LEU A 102 32.57 9.78 8.24
C LEU A 102 32.47 11.29 8.48
N ALA A 103 33.49 11.91 9.08
CA ALA A 103 33.49 13.32 9.55
C ALA A 103 33.19 14.33 8.43
N ASP A 104 33.57 14.07 7.17
CA ASP A 104 33.38 14.93 6.01
C ASP A 104 32.03 14.74 5.30
N ALA A 105 31.19 13.79 5.77
CA ALA A 105 29.89 13.50 5.16
C ALA A 105 28.93 14.70 5.30
N ALA A 106 28.25 15.03 4.20
CA ALA A 106 27.18 16.03 4.22
C ALA A 106 25.80 15.40 4.50
N LEU A 107 25.68 14.09 4.28
CA LEU A 107 24.51 13.28 4.59
C LEU A 107 24.98 11.93 5.13
N VAL A 108 24.40 11.51 6.25
CA VAL A 108 24.55 10.14 6.76
C VAL A 108 23.20 9.45 6.68
N VAL A 109 23.14 8.28 6.03
CA VAL A 109 21.92 7.44 5.98
C VAL A 109 22.17 6.17 6.76
N GLU A 110 21.41 5.95 7.82
CA GLU A 110 21.48 4.77 8.66
C GLU A 110 20.51 3.68 8.16
N ALA A 111 20.98 2.44 8.07
CA ALA A 111 20.23 1.25 7.69
C ALA A 111 20.69 0.00 8.50
N ILE A 112 20.82 0.17 9.84
CA ILE A 112 21.19 -0.90 10.77
C ILE A 112 19.97 -1.67 11.28
N VAL A 113 20.18 -2.56 12.26
CA VAL A 113 19.10 -3.32 12.91
C VAL A 113 18.00 -2.42 13.48
N GLU A 114 16.75 -2.87 13.35
CA GLU A 114 15.54 -2.10 13.73
C GLU A 114 15.30 -2.17 15.25
N ARG A 115 16.18 -1.54 16.01
CA ARG A 115 16.16 -1.48 17.48
C ARG A 115 16.40 -0.06 17.96
N LEU A 116 15.41 0.55 18.58
CA LEU A 116 15.44 1.95 19.01
C LEU A 116 16.70 2.32 19.84
N PRO A 117 17.08 1.60 20.90
CA PRO A 117 18.26 1.97 21.69
C PRO A 117 19.56 1.93 20.89
N VAL A 118 19.66 1.00 19.92
CA VAL A 118 20.86 0.85 19.09
C VAL A 118 21.00 2.02 18.12
N LYS A 119 19.87 2.44 17.51
CA LYS A 119 19.85 3.60 16.63
C LYS A 119 20.12 4.91 17.39
N GLN A 120 19.52 5.07 18.58
CA GLN A 120 19.78 6.24 19.42
C GLN A 120 21.27 6.37 19.79
N GLN A 121 21.90 5.28 20.21
CA GLN A 121 23.34 5.29 20.52
C GLN A 121 24.19 5.64 19.29
N LEU A 122 23.92 5.00 18.15
CA LEU A 122 24.64 5.31 16.90
C LEU A 122 24.53 6.78 16.52
N PHE A 123 23.34 7.38 16.58
CA PHE A 123 23.19 8.78 16.21
C PHE A 123 23.82 9.75 17.22
N ALA A 124 23.87 9.40 18.50
CA ALA A 124 24.63 10.13 19.50
C ALA A 124 26.14 10.11 19.18
N ASP A 125 26.68 8.93 18.83
CA ASP A 125 28.10 8.78 18.44
C ASP A 125 28.39 9.53 17.12
N LEU A 126 27.46 9.53 16.16
CA LEU A 126 27.60 10.28 14.91
C LEU A 126 27.61 11.79 15.13
N GLU A 127 26.83 12.32 16.08
CA GLU A 127 26.85 13.74 16.40
C GLU A 127 28.23 14.26 16.88
N ASP A 128 29.04 13.38 17.48
CA ASP A 128 30.39 13.72 17.93
C ASP A 128 31.41 13.70 16.79
N VAL A 129 31.06 13.08 15.66
CA VAL A 129 31.96 12.86 14.52
C VAL A 129 31.70 13.84 13.38
N VAL A 130 30.41 14.01 12.99
CA VAL A 130 30.08 14.79 11.79
C VAL A 130 29.83 16.27 12.08
N GLY A 131 30.04 17.13 11.08
CA GLY A 131 29.77 18.56 11.18
C GLY A 131 28.32 18.89 11.54
N ALA A 132 28.09 20.09 12.10
CA ALA A 132 26.74 20.54 12.49
C ALA A 132 25.77 20.65 11.30
N ASP A 133 26.29 20.91 10.09
CA ASP A 133 25.48 21.03 8.85
C ASP A 133 25.18 19.71 8.18
N THR A 134 25.72 18.59 8.70
CA THR A 134 25.44 17.25 8.18
C THR A 134 24.00 16.84 8.46
N VAL A 135 23.27 16.43 7.43
CA VAL A 135 21.95 15.83 7.59
C VAL A 135 22.12 14.41 8.12
N LEU A 136 21.43 14.09 9.20
CA LEU A 136 21.34 12.73 9.74
C LEU A 136 20.01 12.12 9.32
N ALA A 137 20.04 10.97 8.65
CA ALA A 137 18.85 10.32 8.14
C ALA A 137 18.77 8.84 8.59
N THR A 138 17.58 8.39 8.96
CA THR A 138 17.31 6.98 9.26
C THR A 138 16.44 6.35 8.17
N ASN A 139 16.78 5.12 7.75
CA ASN A 139 15.96 4.34 6.83
C ASN A 139 14.98 3.40 7.59
N THR A 140 14.66 3.71 8.84
CA THR A 140 13.67 2.94 9.60
C THR A 140 12.35 2.81 8.83
N SER A 141 11.68 1.67 8.96
CA SER A 141 10.34 1.42 8.38
C SER A 141 9.22 1.43 9.42
N SER A 142 9.56 1.39 10.70
CA SER A 142 8.60 1.12 11.77
C SER A 142 8.85 1.90 13.07
N LEU A 143 10.09 2.36 13.31
CA LEU A 143 10.42 3.14 14.50
C LEU A 143 10.11 4.62 14.29
N SER A 144 9.68 5.29 15.37
CA SER A 144 9.45 6.73 15.33
C SER A 144 10.75 7.49 15.08
N VAL A 145 10.75 8.32 14.05
CA VAL A 145 11.84 9.26 13.72
C VAL A 145 12.06 10.23 14.88
N THR A 146 10.97 10.69 15.49
CA THR A 146 10.97 11.55 16.70
C THR A 146 11.67 10.86 17.87
N ALA A 147 11.35 9.58 18.10
CA ALA A 147 11.95 8.84 19.21
C ALA A 147 13.45 8.59 18.99
N ILE A 148 13.89 8.32 17.76
CA ILE A 148 15.31 8.16 17.45
C ILE A 148 16.06 9.48 17.69
N ALA A 149 15.47 10.61 17.28
CA ALA A 149 16.07 11.94 17.44
C ALA A 149 16.04 12.47 18.87
N GLY A 150 15.27 11.86 19.77
CA GLY A 150 14.97 12.41 21.10
C GLY A 150 16.18 12.62 22.02
N GLY A 151 17.31 11.96 21.77
CA GLY A 151 18.56 12.12 22.51
C GLY A 151 19.59 13.02 21.85
N LEU A 152 19.31 13.55 20.65
CA LEU A 152 20.25 14.36 19.89
C LEU A 152 20.32 15.79 20.43
N ARG A 153 21.50 16.39 20.34
CA ARG A 153 21.76 17.80 20.68
C ARG A 153 21.21 18.74 19.61
N LEU A 154 21.24 18.31 18.34
CA LEU A 154 20.77 19.07 17.18
C LEU A 154 19.70 18.25 16.42
N PRO A 155 18.52 18.01 17.02
CA PRO A 155 17.52 17.15 16.39
C PRO A 155 16.88 17.76 15.13
N GLY A 156 17.03 19.08 14.90
CA GLY A 156 16.52 19.76 13.71
C GLY A 156 17.14 19.25 12.40
N ARG A 157 18.38 18.73 12.43
CA ARG A 157 19.06 18.14 11.27
C ARG A 157 18.77 16.66 11.03
N PHE A 158 17.84 16.07 11.80
CA PHE A 158 17.46 14.66 11.72
C PHE A 158 16.18 14.46 10.94
N VAL A 159 16.14 13.45 10.06
CA VAL A 159 15.01 13.17 9.19
C VAL A 159 14.88 11.65 8.92
N GLY A 160 13.69 11.15 8.68
CA GLY A 160 13.50 9.84 8.09
C GLY A 160 13.69 9.90 6.56
N LEU A 161 14.45 8.96 6.02
CA LEU A 161 14.66 8.81 4.58
C LEU A 161 14.42 7.32 4.23
N HIS A 162 13.15 6.97 4.11
CA HIS A 162 12.71 5.58 4.00
C HIS A 162 12.65 5.13 2.55
N PHE A 163 13.63 4.29 2.18
CA PHE A 163 13.69 3.61 0.88
C PHE A 163 12.97 2.28 0.92
N PHE A 164 12.45 1.86 -0.21
CA PHE A 164 11.78 0.56 -0.38
C PHE A 164 12.71 -0.46 -1.03
N ASN A 165 12.62 -1.71 -0.61
CA ASN A 165 13.46 -2.79 -1.11
C ASN A 165 12.95 -3.35 -2.45
N PRO A 166 13.77 -3.43 -3.51
CA PRO A 166 15.18 -3.04 -3.60
C PRO A 166 15.36 -1.53 -3.87
N ALA A 167 16.16 -0.84 -3.04
CA ALA A 167 16.35 0.62 -3.14
C ALA A 167 16.78 1.12 -4.54
N PRO A 168 17.65 0.43 -5.31
CA PRO A 168 17.98 0.86 -6.66
C PRO A 168 16.83 0.79 -7.66
N LEU A 169 15.84 -0.09 -7.46
CA LEU A 169 14.77 -0.36 -8.42
C LEU A 169 13.48 0.41 -8.12
N LEU A 170 13.10 0.50 -6.85
CA LEU A 170 11.88 1.20 -6.46
C LEU A 170 12.10 2.70 -6.47
N PRO A 171 11.21 3.47 -7.13
CA PRO A 171 11.39 4.91 -7.26
C PRO A 171 11.03 5.68 -6.00
N LEU A 172 10.13 5.15 -5.15
CA LEU A 172 9.60 5.85 -4.00
C LEU A 172 10.63 6.02 -2.88
N VAL A 173 10.61 7.21 -2.26
CA VAL A 173 11.26 7.50 -0.98
C VAL A 173 10.32 8.32 -0.12
N GLU A 174 10.01 7.87 1.09
CA GLU A 174 9.29 8.68 2.08
C GLU A 174 10.28 9.55 2.85
N VAL A 175 10.10 10.87 2.78
CA VAL A 175 10.83 11.84 3.58
C VAL A 175 10.00 12.17 4.81
N VAL A 176 10.41 11.64 5.95
CA VAL A 176 9.63 11.63 7.18
C VAL A 176 10.13 12.71 8.14
N SER A 177 9.31 13.72 8.40
CA SER A 177 9.62 14.75 9.38
C SER A 177 9.22 14.30 10.79
N GLY A 178 10.22 14.14 11.67
CA GLY A 178 10.00 14.00 13.11
C GLY A 178 9.54 15.32 13.74
N PHE A 179 9.18 15.26 15.01
CA PHE A 179 8.66 16.44 15.73
C PHE A 179 9.60 17.64 15.74
N ALA A 180 10.91 17.41 15.78
CA ALA A 180 11.93 18.46 15.83
C ALA A 180 12.65 18.67 14.48
N THR A 181 12.28 17.95 13.42
CA THR A 181 12.94 18.09 12.11
C THR A 181 12.73 19.50 11.54
N ASP A 182 13.81 20.19 11.21
CA ASP A 182 13.73 21.51 10.57
C ASP A 182 13.17 21.39 9.14
N PRO A 183 12.27 22.28 8.71
CA PRO A 183 11.76 22.29 7.34
C PRO A 183 12.84 22.32 6.27
N ALA A 184 13.95 23.03 6.52
CA ALA A 184 15.12 23.09 5.63
C ALA A 184 15.80 21.71 5.48
N THR A 185 15.92 20.95 6.58
CA THR A 185 16.46 19.58 6.57
C THR A 185 15.58 18.65 5.75
N ALA A 186 14.26 18.66 5.98
CA ALA A 186 13.30 17.87 5.22
C ALA A 186 13.33 18.23 3.72
N THR A 187 13.45 19.52 3.39
CA THR A 187 13.55 19.99 2.00
C THR A 187 14.86 19.54 1.37
N ARG A 188 15.99 19.65 2.07
CA ARG A 188 17.30 19.17 1.57
C ARG A 188 17.27 17.65 1.31
N ALA A 189 16.71 16.85 2.21
CA ALA A 189 16.56 15.41 2.03
C ALA A 189 15.66 15.08 0.83
N TYR A 190 14.54 15.78 0.68
CA TYR A 190 13.61 15.64 -0.44
C TYR A 190 14.28 15.93 -1.79
N GLU A 191 14.93 17.09 -1.92
CA GLU A 191 15.62 17.50 -3.14
C GLU A 191 16.81 16.58 -3.46
N THR A 192 17.50 16.06 -2.43
CA THR A 192 18.58 15.09 -2.60
C THR A 192 18.05 13.77 -3.16
N ALA A 193 16.97 13.23 -2.60
CA ALA A 193 16.33 12.02 -3.12
C ALA A 193 15.82 12.22 -4.56
N ARG A 194 15.25 13.39 -4.88
CA ARG A 194 14.82 13.74 -6.23
C ARG A 194 16.01 13.77 -7.21
N ARG A 195 17.11 14.36 -6.82
CA ARG A 195 18.35 14.40 -7.61
C ARG A 195 18.93 12.99 -7.83
N TRP A 196 18.71 12.06 -6.90
CA TRP A 196 19.09 10.67 -7.03
C TRP A 196 18.17 9.86 -7.97
N GLY A 197 17.28 10.53 -8.71
CA GLY A 197 16.33 9.90 -9.63
C GLY A 197 15.18 9.17 -8.91
N LYS A 198 14.94 9.51 -7.65
CA LYS A 198 13.80 9.01 -6.89
C LYS A 198 12.59 9.93 -7.01
N THR A 199 11.44 9.40 -6.65
CA THR A 199 10.19 10.15 -6.45
C THR A 199 9.94 10.26 -4.95
N PRO A 200 10.44 11.31 -4.30
CA PRO A 200 10.21 11.49 -2.88
C PRO A 200 8.78 11.99 -2.62
N VAL A 201 8.22 11.58 -1.48
CA VAL A 201 6.97 12.09 -0.92
C VAL A 201 7.24 12.59 0.50
N ARG A 202 6.49 13.62 0.94
CA ARG A 202 6.63 14.17 2.29
C ARG A 202 5.60 13.54 3.20
N CYS A 203 6.01 13.16 4.41
CA CYS A 203 5.09 12.76 5.45
C CYS A 203 5.59 13.13 6.85
N THR A 204 4.66 13.18 7.80
CA THR A 204 4.96 13.34 9.21
C THR A 204 5.27 11.98 9.85
N ASP A 205 6.04 12.00 10.95
CA ASP A 205 6.37 10.81 11.74
C ASP A 205 5.10 10.25 12.44
N THR A 206 4.45 9.33 11.74
CA THR A 206 3.30 8.57 12.27
C THR A 206 3.53 7.08 12.05
N PRO A 207 2.92 6.19 12.85
CA PRO A 207 3.15 4.75 12.73
C PRO A 207 2.89 4.22 11.32
N GLY A 208 3.94 3.62 10.72
CA GLY A 208 3.88 3.07 9.37
C GLY A 208 3.92 4.12 8.25
N PHE A 209 4.16 5.40 8.57
CA PHE A 209 4.26 6.53 7.64
C PHE A 209 3.05 6.58 6.67
N ILE A 210 3.26 6.60 5.37
CA ILE A 210 2.17 6.50 4.39
C ILE A 210 1.90 5.03 4.04
N VAL A 211 2.91 4.35 3.47
CA VAL A 211 2.71 3.07 2.80
C VAL A 211 2.35 1.96 3.78
N ASN A 212 3.12 1.77 4.85
CA ASN A 212 2.88 0.70 5.81
C ASN A 212 1.58 0.90 6.60
N ARG A 213 1.11 2.14 6.78
CA ARG A 213 -0.19 2.45 7.38
C ARG A 213 -1.34 2.11 6.44
N ILE A 214 -1.31 2.65 5.21
CA ILE A 214 -2.45 2.58 4.28
C ILE A 214 -2.56 1.20 3.62
N ALA A 215 -1.46 0.48 3.43
CA ALA A 215 -1.48 -0.84 2.79
C ALA A 215 -2.06 -1.96 3.68
N ARG A 216 -2.27 -1.74 5.00
CA ARG A 216 -2.70 -2.83 5.90
C ARG A 216 -4.01 -3.50 5.48
N PRO A 217 -5.07 -2.80 5.05
CA PRO A 217 -6.31 -3.43 4.62
C PRO A 217 -6.15 -4.41 3.46
N PHE A 218 -5.20 -4.20 2.55
CA PHE A 218 -4.97 -5.12 1.43
C PHE A 218 -4.73 -6.56 1.91
N TYR A 219 -3.95 -6.73 2.97
CA TYR A 219 -3.70 -8.03 3.59
C TYR A 219 -4.82 -8.42 4.55
N ALA A 220 -5.21 -7.49 5.39
CA ALA A 220 -6.11 -7.79 6.50
C ALA A 220 -7.53 -8.13 6.05
N GLU A 221 -8.07 -7.50 5.00
CA GLU A 221 -9.41 -7.83 4.49
C GLU A 221 -9.42 -9.20 3.80
N ALA A 222 -8.38 -9.53 3.03
CA ALA A 222 -8.23 -10.84 2.42
C ALA A 222 -8.16 -11.97 3.48
N LEU A 223 -7.35 -11.76 4.52
CA LEU A 223 -7.23 -12.71 5.64
C LEU A 223 -8.57 -12.90 6.36
N ARG A 224 -9.37 -11.84 6.53
CA ARG A 224 -10.70 -11.93 7.14
C ARG A 224 -11.69 -12.70 6.28
N VAL A 225 -11.73 -12.43 4.98
CA VAL A 225 -12.58 -13.20 4.04
C VAL A 225 -12.23 -14.69 4.08
N TYR A 226 -10.93 -15.01 4.16
CA TYR A 226 -10.46 -16.38 4.36
C TYR A 226 -10.90 -16.96 5.72
N GLU A 227 -10.74 -16.22 6.82
CA GLU A 227 -11.14 -16.64 8.17
C GLU A 227 -12.67 -16.81 8.29
N GLU A 228 -13.45 -16.07 7.51
CA GLU A 228 -14.90 -16.20 7.40
C GLU A 228 -15.32 -17.47 6.59
N GLY A 229 -14.35 -18.15 5.94
CA GLY A 229 -14.56 -19.43 5.28
C GLY A 229 -15.35 -19.35 3.97
N VAL A 230 -15.47 -18.17 3.38
CA VAL A 230 -16.33 -17.93 2.19
C VAL A 230 -15.61 -18.07 0.85
N ALA A 231 -14.27 -18.01 0.87
CA ALA A 231 -13.42 -18.20 -0.31
C ALA A 231 -12.03 -18.71 0.08
N ASP A 232 -11.39 -19.47 -0.80
CA ASP A 232 -10.03 -19.94 -0.66
C ASP A 232 -9.00 -18.85 -1.06
N PRO A 233 -7.72 -19.00 -0.66
CA PRO A 233 -6.67 -18.01 -0.96
C PRO A 233 -6.49 -17.74 -2.46
N ALA A 234 -6.59 -18.75 -3.32
CA ALA A 234 -6.39 -18.58 -4.76
C ALA A 234 -7.51 -17.74 -5.38
N THR A 235 -8.74 -17.96 -4.94
CA THR A 235 -9.94 -17.21 -5.38
C THR A 235 -9.86 -15.75 -4.90
N ILE A 236 -9.47 -15.50 -3.66
CA ILE A 236 -9.32 -14.13 -3.12
C ILE A 236 -8.21 -13.38 -3.88
N ASP A 237 -7.07 -14.04 -4.11
CA ASP A 237 -5.97 -13.47 -4.88
C ASP A 237 -6.39 -13.14 -6.31
N ALA A 238 -7.13 -14.04 -6.96
CA ALA A 238 -7.64 -13.84 -8.33
C ALA A 238 -8.62 -12.65 -8.40
N ALA A 239 -9.54 -12.52 -7.42
CA ALA A 239 -10.46 -11.39 -7.34
C ALA A 239 -9.71 -10.05 -7.28
N LEU A 240 -8.72 -9.93 -6.43
CA LEU A 240 -7.95 -8.69 -6.30
C LEU A 240 -7.05 -8.41 -7.51
N ARG A 241 -6.50 -9.46 -8.16
CA ARG A 241 -5.73 -9.26 -9.39
C ARG A 241 -6.60 -8.90 -10.58
N GLU A 242 -7.64 -9.70 -10.83
CA GLU A 242 -8.38 -9.70 -12.10
C GLU A 242 -9.53 -8.70 -12.12
N SER A 243 -10.14 -8.39 -10.95
CA SER A 243 -11.16 -7.35 -10.79
C SER A 243 -10.58 -6.07 -10.19
N GLY A 244 -9.75 -6.20 -9.16
CA GLY A 244 -9.10 -5.09 -8.48
C GLY A 244 -7.93 -4.46 -9.23
N GLY A 245 -7.37 -5.12 -10.23
CA GLY A 245 -6.24 -4.63 -11.02
C GLY A 245 -4.89 -4.70 -10.31
N PHE A 246 -4.79 -5.31 -9.14
CA PHE A 246 -3.52 -5.47 -8.42
C PHE A 246 -2.59 -6.45 -9.15
N ARG A 247 -1.28 -6.19 -9.14
CA ARG A 247 -0.29 -7.07 -9.79
C ARG A 247 -0.18 -8.44 -9.15
N MET A 248 -0.36 -8.52 -7.84
CA MET A 248 -0.31 -9.74 -7.04
C MET A 248 -1.48 -9.75 -6.08
N GLY A 249 -1.99 -10.95 -5.78
CA GLY A 249 -2.93 -11.11 -4.69
C GLY A 249 -2.23 -11.05 -3.33
N PRO A 250 -2.97 -10.76 -2.24
CA PRO A 250 -2.41 -10.57 -0.90
C PRO A 250 -1.75 -11.84 -0.33
N PHE A 251 -2.26 -13.01 -0.61
CA PHE A 251 -1.69 -14.27 -0.13
C PHE A 251 -0.37 -14.59 -0.84
N GLU A 252 -0.32 -14.42 -2.16
CA GLU A 252 0.91 -14.57 -2.94
C GLU A 252 1.95 -13.51 -2.53
N LEU A 253 1.53 -12.27 -2.27
CA LEU A 253 2.43 -11.19 -1.88
C LEU A 253 3.00 -11.41 -0.47
N THR A 254 2.18 -11.86 0.49
CA THR A 254 2.68 -12.19 1.83
C THR A 254 3.62 -13.39 1.83
N ASP A 255 3.42 -14.38 0.94
CA ASP A 255 4.37 -15.49 0.74
C ASP A 255 5.69 -15.03 0.10
N LEU A 256 5.66 -14.00 -0.75
CA LEU A 256 6.87 -13.39 -1.33
C LEU A 256 7.65 -12.58 -0.29
N ILE A 257 6.97 -11.74 0.50
CA ILE A 257 7.58 -10.89 1.55
C ILE A 257 8.12 -11.75 2.68
N GLY A 258 7.40 -12.78 3.04
CA GLY A 258 7.55 -13.60 4.24
C GLY A 258 6.45 -13.30 5.26
N GLN A 259 5.75 -14.35 5.70
CA GLN A 259 4.64 -14.24 6.64
C GLN A 259 5.07 -13.60 7.98
N ASP A 260 6.26 -13.96 8.46
CA ASP A 260 6.87 -13.39 9.68
C ASP A 260 7.15 -11.89 9.54
N VAL A 261 7.64 -11.45 8.39
CA VAL A 261 7.91 -10.02 8.13
C VAL A 261 6.60 -9.23 8.07
N ASN A 262 5.61 -9.71 7.32
CA ASN A 262 4.33 -9.02 7.20
C ASN A 262 3.54 -9.00 8.52
N GLU A 263 3.56 -10.10 9.30
CA GLU A 263 2.94 -10.18 10.63
C GLU A 263 3.60 -9.21 11.60
N ALA A 264 4.93 -9.16 11.63
CA ALA A 264 5.69 -8.26 12.51
C ALA A 264 5.38 -6.79 12.21
N VAL A 265 5.31 -6.39 10.92
CA VAL A 265 4.92 -5.03 10.52
C VAL A 265 3.49 -4.73 10.94
N THR A 266 2.55 -5.65 10.71
CA THR A 266 1.14 -5.47 11.10
C THR A 266 1.01 -5.28 12.61
N ARG A 267 1.72 -6.09 13.39
CA ARG A 267 1.74 -6.00 14.86
C ARG A 267 2.34 -4.67 15.33
N SER A 268 3.47 -4.26 14.75
CA SER A 268 4.11 -2.99 15.08
C SER A 268 3.19 -1.80 14.84
N VAL A 269 2.49 -1.77 13.70
CA VAL A 269 1.50 -0.72 13.40
C VAL A 269 0.34 -0.77 14.39
N TRP A 270 -0.23 -1.96 14.66
CA TRP A 270 -1.33 -2.13 15.60
C TRP A 270 -0.98 -1.68 17.03
N ASP A 271 0.19 -2.08 17.53
CA ASP A 271 0.67 -1.68 18.86
C ASP A 271 0.90 -0.16 18.93
N SER A 272 1.47 0.44 17.87
CA SER A 272 1.75 1.88 17.80
C SER A 272 0.48 2.73 17.70
N PHE A 273 -0.62 2.18 17.17
CA PHE A 273 -1.95 2.80 17.18
C PHE A 273 -2.78 2.44 18.41
N HIS A 274 -2.13 1.99 19.52
CA HIS A 274 -2.80 1.61 20.75
C HIS A 274 -3.92 0.59 20.54
N GLN A 275 -3.66 -0.39 19.69
CA GLN A 275 -4.57 -1.50 19.37
C GLN A 275 -5.87 -1.08 18.67
N ASP A 276 -5.79 -0.05 17.82
CA ASP A 276 -6.94 0.36 16.99
C ASP A 276 -7.47 -0.85 16.21
N PRO A 277 -8.78 -1.15 16.29
CA PRO A 277 -9.41 -2.27 15.58
C PRO A 277 -9.16 -2.31 14.08
N LYS A 278 -8.90 -1.17 13.43
CA LYS A 278 -8.59 -1.10 11.99
C LYS A 278 -7.33 -1.86 11.61
N PHE A 279 -6.38 -1.99 12.54
CA PHE A 279 -5.09 -2.64 12.31
C PHE A 279 -4.95 -4.02 12.96
N THR A 280 -6.01 -4.58 13.52
CA THR A 280 -5.97 -5.88 14.23
C THR A 280 -5.32 -6.98 13.39
N PRO A 281 -4.25 -7.65 13.89
CA PRO A 281 -3.61 -8.77 13.20
C PRO A 281 -4.53 -9.99 13.02
N SER A 282 -4.21 -10.85 12.06
CA SER A 282 -4.92 -12.10 11.76
C SER A 282 -4.36 -13.28 12.55
N LEU A 283 -5.25 -14.12 13.08
CA LEU A 283 -4.87 -15.38 13.73
C LEU A 283 -4.38 -16.41 12.71
N ALA A 284 -4.95 -16.44 11.51
CA ALA A 284 -4.55 -17.37 10.46
C ALA A 284 -3.10 -17.10 10.02
N GLN A 285 -2.73 -15.83 9.81
CA GLN A 285 -1.34 -15.46 9.49
C GLN A 285 -0.38 -15.82 10.62
N ARG A 286 -0.75 -15.53 11.87
CA ARG A 286 0.05 -15.87 13.03
C ARG A 286 0.34 -17.38 13.12
N ARG A 287 -0.67 -18.23 12.86
CA ARG A 287 -0.50 -19.70 12.84
C ARG A 287 0.47 -20.17 11.75
N LEU A 288 0.50 -19.51 10.58
CA LEU A 288 1.50 -19.80 9.57
C LEU A 288 2.91 -19.51 10.10
N VAL A 289 3.10 -18.35 10.72
CA VAL A 289 4.41 -17.99 11.32
C VAL A 289 4.81 -18.99 12.39
N GLU A 290 3.93 -19.32 13.33
CA GLU A 290 4.16 -20.27 14.41
C GLU A 290 4.48 -21.69 13.89
N SER A 291 3.93 -22.07 12.73
CA SER A 291 4.19 -23.37 12.09
C SER A 291 5.43 -23.39 11.19
N GLY A 292 6.16 -22.28 11.05
CA GLY A 292 7.32 -22.16 10.17
C GLY A 292 6.98 -22.06 8.67
N ARG A 293 5.71 -21.91 8.31
CA ARG A 293 5.27 -21.71 6.93
C ARG A 293 5.41 -20.24 6.53
N LEU A 294 6.65 -19.83 6.25
CA LEU A 294 7.00 -18.42 6.07
C LEU A 294 6.89 -17.93 4.62
N GLY A 295 6.34 -18.72 3.73
CA GLY A 295 6.21 -18.42 2.31
C GLY A 295 7.34 -18.98 1.47
N ARG A 296 7.73 -18.30 0.38
CA ARG A 296 8.74 -18.76 -0.59
C ARG A 296 10.06 -19.13 0.06
N LYS A 297 10.52 -18.38 1.05
CA LYS A 297 11.80 -18.61 1.73
C LYS A 297 11.87 -19.91 2.53
N SER A 298 10.72 -20.46 2.93
CA SER A 298 10.63 -21.76 3.62
C SER A 298 10.07 -22.87 2.73
N GLY A 299 9.81 -22.58 1.44
CA GLY A 299 9.20 -23.53 0.50
C GLY A 299 7.70 -23.73 0.69
N GLN A 300 7.10 -23.17 1.73
CA GLN A 300 5.68 -23.30 2.08
C GLN A 300 5.17 -22.03 2.77
N GLY A 301 4.01 -21.57 2.36
CA GLY A 301 3.25 -20.52 3.00
C GLY A 301 1.76 -20.82 2.86
N TRP A 302 0.99 -19.86 2.36
CA TRP A 302 -0.38 -20.10 1.86
C TRP A 302 -0.34 -21.10 0.71
N PHE A 303 0.66 -20.97 -0.15
CA PHE A 303 0.89 -21.84 -1.30
C PHE A 303 2.13 -22.70 -1.10
N SER A 304 2.21 -23.82 -1.85
CA SER A 304 3.41 -24.65 -1.91
C SER A 304 4.37 -24.11 -2.97
N TYR A 305 5.65 -24.07 -2.64
CA TYR A 305 6.75 -23.68 -3.54
C TYR A 305 7.75 -24.82 -3.73
N ALA A 306 7.34 -26.04 -3.41
CA ALA A 306 8.13 -27.25 -3.71
C ALA A 306 8.29 -27.41 -5.22
N GLU A 307 9.37 -28.04 -5.65
CA GLU A 307 9.60 -28.35 -7.06
C GLU A 307 8.44 -29.19 -7.62
N GLY A 308 7.86 -28.75 -8.74
CA GLY A 308 6.70 -29.40 -9.35
C GLY A 308 5.36 -29.08 -8.70
N ALA A 309 5.28 -28.28 -7.65
CA ALA A 309 4.01 -27.84 -7.08
C ALA A 309 3.27 -26.93 -8.08
N GLY A 310 2.07 -27.32 -8.49
CA GLY A 310 1.17 -26.49 -9.27
C GLY A 310 0.62 -25.33 -8.41
N ARG A 311 0.34 -24.19 -9.06
CA ARG A 311 -0.39 -23.10 -8.39
C ARG A 311 -1.85 -23.52 -8.27
N PRO A 312 -2.49 -23.42 -7.09
CA PRO A 312 -3.92 -23.69 -6.96
C PRO A 312 -4.73 -22.78 -7.88
N GLU A 313 -5.68 -23.37 -8.59
CA GLU A 313 -6.59 -22.62 -9.45
C GLU A 313 -7.67 -21.94 -8.62
N PRO A 314 -8.07 -20.71 -8.96
CA PRO A 314 -9.18 -20.04 -8.29
C PRO A 314 -10.50 -20.73 -8.65
N HIS A 315 -11.44 -20.73 -7.73
CA HIS A 315 -12.79 -21.20 -8.05
C HIS A 315 -13.33 -20.45 -9.27
N THR A 316 -13.75 -21.18 -10.28
CA THR A 316 -14.35 -20.65 -11.49
C THR A 316 -15.64 -21.40 -11.79
N ALA A 317 -16.75 -20.68 -11.89
CA ALA A 317 -18.06 -21.24 -12.16
C ALA A 317 -18.10 -21.92 -13.53
N ALA A 318 -18.79 -23.05 -13.62
CA ALA A 318 -19.06 -23.73 -14.88
C ALA A 318 -19.78 -22.78 -15.86
N PRO A 319 -19.65 -23.03 -17.19
CA PRO A 319 -20.42 -22.28 -18.19
C PRO A 319 -21.91 -22.31 -17.91
N ALA A 320 -22.54 -21.14 -17.95
CA ALA A 320 -23.98 -20.98 -17.76
C ALA A 320 -24.59 -20.18 -18.92
N LYS A 321 -25.88 -20.38 -19.15
CA LYS A 321 -26.56 -19.66 -20.22
C LYS A 321 -26.80 -18.21 -19.83
N ALA A 322 -26.39 -17.29 -20.67
CA ALA A 322 -26.70 -15.88 -20.50
C ALA A 322 -28.20 -15.59 -20.74
N PRO A 323 -28.79 -14.65 -20.01
CA PRO A 323 -30.12 -14.15 -20.32
C PRO A 323 -30.08 -13.33 -21.63
N GLU A 324 -31.15 -13.39 -22.41
CA GLU A 324 -31.28 -12.64 -23.66
C GLU A 324 -31.59 -11.15 -23.41
N ARG A 325 -32.16 -10.83 -22.26
CA ARG A 325 -32.50 -9.46 -21.83
C ARG A 325 -32.39 -9.32 -20.33
N ILE A 326 -32.15 -8.11 -19.90
CA ILE A 326 -32.08 -7.69 -18.49
C ILE A 326 -32.81 -6.36 -18.33
N THR A 327 -33.20 -6.04 -17.08
CA THR A 327 -33.71 -4.70 -16.73
C THR A 327 -32.75 -4.05 -15.73
N VAL A 328 -32.19 -2.91 -16.10
CA VAL A 328 -31.38 -2.06 -15.20
C VAL A 328 -32.32 -1.10 -14.50
N ARG A 329 -32.37 -1.13 -13.18
CA ARG A 329 -33.17 -0.25 -12.33
C ARG A 329 -32.25 0.75 -11.64
N GLY A 330 -32.59 2.02 -11.73
CA GLY A 330 -31.82 3.12 -11.14
C GLY A 330 -30.39 3.20 -11.66
N ASP A 331 -29.52 3.85 -10.87
CA ASP A 331 -28.09 4.06 -11.19
C ASP A 331 -27.23 2.94 -10.61
N LEU A 332 -26.40 2.32 -11.45
CA LEU A 332 -25.44 1.30 -11.02
C LEU A 332 -24.15 1.89 -10.41
N GLY A 333 -23.98 3.22 -10.47
CA GLY A 333 -22.80 3.92 -9.98
C GLY A 333 -21.54 3.48 -10.70
N PRO A 334 -20.47 3.04 -9.97
CA PRO A 334 -19.22 2.63 -10.60
C PRO A 334 -19.37 1.43 -11.54
N ALA A 335 -20.50 0.70 -11.50
CA ALA A 335 -20.80 -0.40 -12.40
C ALA A 335 -21.62 0.00 -13.63
N GLU A 336 -21.87 1.29 -13.85
CA GLU A 336 -22.66 1.79 -15.00
C GLU A 336 -22.04 1.38 -16.34
N GLN A 337 -20.73 1.25 -16.41
CA GLN A 337 -20.00 0.75 -17.58
C GLN A 337 -20.52 -0.64 -18.06
N LEU A 338 -21.05 -1.48 -17.17
CA LEU A 338 -21.58 -2.79 -17.51
C LEU A 338 -22.74 -2.72 -18.53
N VAL A 339 -23.53 -1.66 -18.51
CA VAL A 339 -24.67 -1.48 -19.41
C VAL A 339 -24.23 -1.54 -20.87
N GLY A 340 -23.26 -0.72 -21.26
CA GLY A 340 -22.72 -0.75 -22.62
C GLY A 340 -22.08 -2.10 -22.97
N LEU A 341 -21.38 -2.73 -22.02
CA LEU A 341 -20.78 -4.04 -22.23
C LEU A 341 -21.83 -5.14 -22.47
N PHE A 342 -22.99 -5.09 -21.79
CA PHE A 342 -24.08 -6.04 -22.03
C PHE A 342 -24.71 -5.82 -23.41
N GLU A 343 -24.93 -4.58 -23.83
CA GLU A 343 -25.44 -4.24 -25.16
C GLU A 343 -24.49 -4.70 -26.26
N GLU A 344 -23.18 -4.49 -26.10
CA GLU A 344 -22.12 -4.98 -27.01
C GLU A 344 -22.09 -6.53 -27.11
N ALA A 345 -22.39 -7.21 -26.00
CA ALA A 345 -22.51 -8.67 -25.97
C ALA A 345 -23.86 -9.19 -26.57
N GLY A 346 -24.72 -8.32 -27.07
CA GLY A 346 -25.99 -8.66 -27.68
C GLY A 346 -27.11 -8.94 -26.68
N ILE A 347 -26.97 -8.53 -25.43
CA ILE A 347 -28.00 -8.65 -24.40
C ILE A 347 -28.92 -7.43 -24.47
N GLY A 348 -30.23 -7.66 -24.59
CA GLY A 348 -31.20 -6.55 -24.57
C GLY A 348 -31.28 -5.90 -23.19
N VAL A 349 -31.03 -4.61 -23.11
CA VAL A 349 -31.08 -3.85 -21.86
C VAL A 349 -32.32 -2.93 -21.86
N ALA A 350 -33.21 -3.13 -20.89
CA ALA A 350 -34.28 -2.18 -20.56
C ALA A 350 -33.84 -1.35 -19.35
N ARG A 351 -34.23 -0.07 -19.31
CA ARG A 351 -34.00 0.80 -18.15
C ARG A 351 -35.31 1.17 -17.49
N GLU A 352 -35.33 1.10 -16.18
CA GLU A 352 -36.44 1.54 -15.34
C GLU A 352 -35.93 2.44 -14.22
N GLU A 353 -36.75 3.37 -13.78
CA GLU A 353 -36.47 4.16 -12.59
C GLU A 353 -36.43 3.27 -11.35
N GLY A 354 -35.57 3.61 -10.39
CA GLY A 354 -35.45 2.88 -9.14
C GLY A 354 -34.66 3.66 -8.11
N GLU A 355 -35.07 3.57 -6.85
CA GLU A 355 -34.35 4.24 -5.73
C GLU A 355 -32.96 3.65 -5.45
N THR A 356 -32.76 2.39 -5.82
CA THR A 356 -31.47 1.68 -5.61
C THR A 356 -31.09 0.97 -6.89
N GLY A 357 -29.84 1.19 -7.33
CA GLY A 357 -29.31 0.53 -8.53
C GLY A 357 -29.28 -0.99 -8.42
N GLY A 358 -29.61 -1.65 -9.54
CA GLY A 358 -29.56 -3.11 -9.64
C GLY A 358 -29.92 -3.59 -11.04
N ILE A 359 -29.60 -4.86 -11.31
CA ILE A 359 -29.89 -5.53 -12.59
C ILE A 359 -30.87 -6.67 -12.30
N GLU A 360 -32.08 -6.56 -12.80
CA GLU A 360 -33.07 -7.61 -12.68
C GLU A 360 -32.94 -8.59 -13.85
N LEU A 361 -32.87 -9.90 -13.50
CA LEU A 361 -32.78 -11.00 -14.44
C LEU A 361 -34.15 -11.61 -14.71
N PRO A 362 -34.36 -12.28 -15.86
CA PRO A 362 -35.66 -12.89 -16.23
C PRO A 362 -36.20 -13.88 -15.19
N GLY A 363 -35.32 -14.61 -14.49
CA GLY A 363 -35.69 -15.52 -13.39
C GLY A 363 -36.07 -14.82 -12.09
N GLY A 364 -36.11 -13.47 -12.09
CA GLY A 364 -36.48 -12.64 -10.95
C GLY A 364 -35.36 -12.49 -9.91
N ALA A 365 -34.11 -12.82 -10.26
CA ALA A 365 -32.96 -12.48 -9.43
C ALA A 365 -32.59 -11.00 -9.64
N LEU A 366 -32.19 -10.35 -8.55
CA LEU A 366 -31.71 -8.98 -8.56
C LEU A 366 -30.22 -8.94 -8.24
N LEU A 367 -29.40 -8.58 -9.23
CA LEU A 367 -27.98 -8.36 -9.04
C LEU A 367 -27.76 -6.97 -8.46
N ARG A 368 -26.96 -6.90 -7.40
CA ARG A 368 -26.57 -5.64 -6.75
C ARG A 368 -25.06 -5.55 -6.59
N LEU A 369 -24.52 -4.39 -6.87
CA LEU A 369 -23.14 -4.11 -6.51
C LEU A 369 -22.98 -4.18 -4.99
N ALA A 370 -21.90 -4.81 -4.51
CA ALA A 370 -21.58 -4.92 -3.10
C ALA A 370 -21.71 -3.57 -2.36
N ASP A 371 -22.57 -3.54 -1.36
CA ASP A 371 -22.93 -2.36 -0.58
C ASP A 371 -22.70 -2.52 0.94
N GLY A 372 -22.03 -3.61 1.33
CA GLY A 372 -21.74 -3.95 2.73
C GLY A 372 -22.87 -4.71 3.43
N ARG A 373 -23.94 -5.05 2.73
CA ARG A 373 -25.03 -5.93 3.19
C ARG A 373 -24.79 -7.36 2.70
N THR A 374 -25.59 -8.27 3.22
CA THR A 374 -25.66 -9.66 2.79
C THR A 374 -27.04 -9.99 2.24
N SER A 375 -27.12 -10.96 1.37
CA SER A 375 -28.38 -11.36 0.74
C SER A 375 -29.34 -12.07 1.71
N PHE A 376 -28.85 -12.66 2.80
CA PHE A 376 -29.72 -13.29 3.80
C PHE A 376 -30.57 -12.30 4.60
N GLU A 377 -30.24 -10.99 4.62
CA GLU A 377 -31.03 -9.97 5.30
C GLU A 377 -32.39 -9.72 4.63
N ARG A 378 -32.52 -10.13 3.38
CA ARG A 378 -33.76 -10.03 2.59
C ARG A 378 -34.13 -11.39 2.00
N PRO A 379 -34.50 -12.37 2.84
CA PRO A 379 -34.69 -13.75 2.42
C PRO A 379 -35.83 -13.95 1.40
N ALA A 380 -36.79 -13.02 1.33
CA ALA A 380 -37.84 -13.03 0.34
C ALA A 380 -37.41 -12.60 -1.07
N GLU A 381 -36.27 -11.89 -1.17
CA GLU A 381 -35.71 -11.41 -2.43
C GLU A 381 -34.61 -12.37 -2.92
N LYS A 382 -34.54 -12.60 -4.24
CA LYS A 382 -33.46 -13.40 -4.86
C LYS A 382 -32.27 -12.49 -5.16
N ILE A 383 -31.58 -11.99 -4.13
CA ILE A 383 -30.45 -11.08 -4.32
C ILE A 383 -29.17 -11.86 -4.57
N VAL A 384 -28.45 -11.49 -5.62
CA VAL A 384 -27.06 -11.88 -5.89
C VAL A 384 -26.22 -10.61 -5.86
N HIS A 385 -25.23 -10.56 -4.98
CA HIS A 385 -24.26 -9.46 -5.01
C HIS A 385 -23.16 -9.75 -6.02
N PHE A 386 -22.67 -8.72 -6.71
CA PHE A 386 -21.44 -8.77 -7.48
C PHE A 386 -20.44 -7.76 -6.94
N ASP A 387 -19.15 -8.07 -7.07
CA ASP A 387 -18.08 -7.28 -6.46
C ASP A 387 -17.68 -6.08 -7.34
N LEU A 388 -17.04 -5.11 -6.70
CA LEU A 388 -16.46 -3.95 -7.37
C LEU A 388 -15.31 -4.40 -8.29
N ALA A 389 -15.21 -3.78 -9.45
CA ALA A 389 -14.02 -3.82 -10.29
C ALA A 389 -13.45 -2.42 -10.49
N LEU A 390 -12.14 -2.31 -10.62
CA LEU A 390 -11.48 -1.04 -10.92
C LEU A 390 -11.91 -0.49 -12.29
N ASP A 391 -12.06 -1.42 -13.25
CA ASP A 391 -12.52 -1.18 -14.61
C ASP A 391 -13.22 -2.45 -15.10
N TYR A 392 -14.54 -2.39 -15.29
CA TYR A 392 -15.31 -3.55 -15.71
C TYR A 392 -15.01 -4.01 -17.14
N ALA A 393 -14.55 -3.13 -18.03
CA ALA A 393 -14.15 -3.53 -19.37
C ALA A 393 -12.85 -4.37 -19.32
N ALA A 394 -11.88 -3.91 -18.56
CA ALA A 394 -10.57 -4.56 -18.44
C ALA A 394 -10.55 -5.75 -17.49
N ALA A 395 -11.52 -5.86 -16.56
CA ALA A 395 -11.56 -6.94 -15.58
C ALA A 395 -11.67 -8.32 -16.25
N GLY A 396 -10.76 -9.23 -15.89
CA GLY A 396 -10.79 -10.62 -16.39
C GLY A 396 -11.78 -11.50 -15.63
N ARG A 397 -12.19 -11.09 -14.42
CA ARG A 397 -13.04 -11.87 -13.50
C ARG A 397 -14.09 -10.98 -12.83
N ILE A 398 -15.26 -11.53 -12.56
CA ILE A 398 -16.25 -10.94 -11.66
C ILE A 398 -16.52 -11.94 -10.54
N VAL A 399 -16.56 -11.45 -9.31
CA VAL A 399 -16.97 -12.26 -8.14
C VAL A 399 -18.44 -12.01 -7.88
N VAL A 400 -19.20 -13.09 -7.69
CA VAL A 400 -20.59 -13.04 -7.27
C VAL A 400 -20.78 -13.76 -5.94
N SER A 401 -21.75 -13.32 -5.17
CA SER A 401 -22.06 -13.86 -3.86
C SER A 401 -23.56 -13.96 -3.69
N ALA A 402 -24.02 -15.08 -3.17
CA ALA A 402 -25.42 -15.31 -2.87
C ALA A 402 -25.56 -16.09 -1.57
N ARG A 403 -26.70 -15.88 -0.88
CA ARG A 403 -27.01 -16.65 0.31
C ARG A 403 -27.21 -18.13 0.01
N GLU A 404 -26.99 -18.97 0.99
CA GLU A 404 -27.38 -20.37 0.91
C GLU A 404 -28.90 -20.51 0.67
N GLY A 405 -29.25 -21.39 -0.25
CA GLY A 405 -30.65 -21.64 -0.62
C GLY A 405 -31.23 -20.65 -1.64
N ILE A 406 -30.41 -19.83 -2.31
CA ILE A 406 -30.87 -19.18 -3.54
C ILE A 406 -31.11 -20.25 -4.61
N PRO A 407 -32.15 -20.11 -5.46
CA PRO A 407 -32.36 -21.06 -6.55
C PRO A 407 -31.14 -21.14 -7.48
N ASP A 408 -30.70 -22.37 -7.81
CA ASP A 408 -29.56 -22.61 -8.68
C ASP A 408 -29.69 -21.91 -10.04
N GLU A 409 -30.88 -21.85 -10.58
CA GLU A 409 -31.19 -21.17 -11.85
C GLU A 409 -30.94 -19.66 -11.76
N ALA A 410 -31.30 -19.03 -10.63
CA ALA A 410 -31.09 -17.61 -10.43
C ALA A 410 -29.58 -17.27 -10.33
N LEU A 411 -28.80 -18.11 -9.66
CA LEU A 411 -27.35 -17.98 -9.61
C LEU A 411 -26.72 -18.25 -10.97
N ALA A 412 -27.18 -19.26 -11.69
CA ALA A 412 -26.70 -19.61 -13.04
C ALA A 412 -26.95 -18.45 -14.04
N GLU A 413 -28.11 -17.79 -14.01
CA GLU A 413 -28.38 -16.61 -14.84
C GLU A 413 -27.41 -15.48 -14.54
N ALA A 414 -27.11 -15.20 -13.25
CA ALA A 414 -26.16 -14.19 -12.85
C ALA A 414 -24.73 -14.52 -13.34
N VAL A 415 -24.31 -15.78 -13.23
CA VAL A 415 -23.03 -16.26 -13.75
C VAL A 415 -22.97 -16.11 -15.27
N GLY A 416 -24.00 -16.59 -15.99
CA GLY A 416 -24.10 -16.54 -17.45
C GLY A 416 -24.06 -15.12 -17.99
N LEU A 417 -24.67 -14.15 -17.28
CA LEU A 417 -24.63 -12.73 -17.64
C LEU A 417 -23.21 -12.19 -17.74
N PHE A 418 -22.38 -12.42 -16.72
CA PHE A 418 -20.99 -11.95 -16.73
C PHE A 418 -20.09 -12.79 -17.65
N GLN A 419 -20.37 -14.09 -17.80
CA GLN A 419 -19.64 -14.94 -18.76
C GLN A 419 -19.88 -14.52 -20.21
N ALA A 420 -21.06 -13.97 -20.54
CA ALA A 420 -21.33 -13.40 -21.88
C ALA A 420 -20.40 -12.23 -22.24
N LEU A 421 -19.87 -11.54 -21.24
CA LEU A 421 -18.84 -10.50 -21.41
C LEU A 421 -17.42 -11.07 -21.58
N GLY A 422 -17.25 -12.40 -21.73
CA GLY A 422 -15.96 -13.06 -21.78
C GLY A 422 -15.22 -13.14 -20.43
N LYS A 423 -15.88 -12.89 -19.31
CA LYS A 423 -15.26 -12.85 -17.99
C LYS A 423 -15.34 -14.20 -17.27
N GLN A 424 -14.30 -14.53 -16.53
CA GLN A 424 -14.37 -15.60 -15.54
C GLN A 424 -15.31 -15.16 -14.40
N VAL A 425 -16.02 -16.09 -13.80
CA VAL A 425 -16.90 -15.81 -12.66
C VAL A 425 -16.52 -16.70 -11.48
N SER A 426 -16.27 -16.10 -10.33
CA SER A 426 -16.12 -16.85 -9.06
C SER A 426 -17.38 -16.66 -8.21
N VAL A 427 -17.92 -17.78 -7.74
CA VAL A 427 -19.01 -17.78 -6.76
C VAL A 427 -18.41 -17.98 -5.38
N ILE A 428 -18.70 -17.07 -4.45
CA ILE A 428 -18.23 -17.13 -3.05
C ILE A 428 -19.42 -17.16 -2.08
N GLY A 429 -19.17 -17.51 -0.84
CA GLY A 429 -20.18 -17.42 0.23
C GLY A 429 -20.68 -15.97 0.44
N ASP A 430 -21.86 -15.84 1.05
CA ASP A 430 -22.48 -14.54 1.32
C ASP A 430 -21.73 -13.81 2.45
N VAL A 431 -21.08 -12.71 2.12
CA VAL A 431 -20.20 -11.97 3.03
C VAL A 431 -20.33 -10.46 2.84
N PRO A 432 -20.43 -9.69 3.93
CA PRO A 432 -20.55 -8.24 3.84
C PRO A 432 -19.36 -7.59 3.13
N GLY A 433 -19.63 -6.79 2.10
CA GLY A 433 -18.61 -6.03 1.37
C GLY A 433 -17.76 -6.85 0.41
N MET A 434 -17.98 -8.15 0.30
CA MET A 434 -17.28 -9.08 -0.59
C MET A 434 -15.74 -9.01 -0.47
N ILE A 435 -14.98 -9.00 -1.56
CA ILE A 435 -13.49 -9.02 -1.53
C ILE A 435 -12.92 -7.66 -1.94
N VAL A 436 -13.21 -7.22 -3.16
CA VAL A 436 -12.60 -6.00 -3.73
C VAL A 436 -13.22 -4.75 -3.10
N ALA A 437 -14.56 -4.71 -3.01
CA ALA A 437 -15.25 -3.53 -2.49
C ALA A 437 -14.88 -3.22 -1.03
N ARG A 438 -14.80 -4.25 -0.15
CA ARG A 438 -14.38 -4.02 1.25
C ARG A 438 -12.92 -3.61 1.36
N THR A 439 -12.04 -4.20 0.54
CA THR A 439 -10.61 -3.87 0.53
C THR A 439 -10.41 -2.42 0.10
N VAL A 440 -11.01 -2.03 -1.03
CA VAL A 440 -10.94 -0.65 -1.55
C VAL A 440 -11.51 0.36 -0.56
N ALA A 441 -12.69 0.08 0.02
CA ALA A 441 -13.31 0.98 0.99
C ALA A 441 -12.41 1.24 2.21
N MET A 442 -11.74 0.20 2.72
CA MET A 442 -10.81 0.34 3.84
C MET A 442 -9.51 1.05 3.46
N LEU A 443 -8.99 0.83 2.24
CA LEU A 443 -7.81 1.56 1.73
C LEU A 443 -8.11 3.05 1.59
N VAL A 444 -9.26 3.39 1.02
CA VAL A 444 -9.73 4.78 0.84
C VAL A 444 -9.96 5.46 2.18
N ASP A 445 -10.56 4.74 3.13
CA ASP A 445 -10.82 5.28 4.48
C ASP A 445 -9.53 5.64 5.23
N LEU A 446 -8.52 4.75 5.21
CA LEU A 446 -7.23 5.04 5.84
C LEU A 446 -6.45 6.14 5.11
N ALA A 447 -6.56 6.22 3.78
CA ALA A 447 -5.93 7.28 3.00
C ALA A 447 -6.57 8.65 3.31
N ALA A 448 -7.90 8.72 3.33
CA ALA A 448 -8.62 9.94 3.70
C ALA A 448 -8.28 10.40 5.13
N ASP A 449 -8.23 9.47 6.09
CA ASP A 449 -7.84 9.76 7.48
C ASP A 449 -6.40 10.25 7.58
N ALA A 450 -5.48 9.68 6.81
CA ALA A 450 -4.08 10.11 6.78
C ALA A 450 -3.95 11.57 6.29
N VAL A 451 -4.67 11.95 5.23
CA VAL A 451 -4.68 13.32 4.71
C VAL A 451 -5.31 14.30 5.71
N GLU A 452 -6.44 13.96 6.29
CA GLU A 452 -7.14 14.82 7.27
C GLU A 452 -6.29 15.08 8.52
N ARG A 453 -5.51 14.08 8.93
CA ARG A 453 -4.58 14.19 10.07
C ARG A 453 -3.26 14.89 9.73
N GLY A 454 -3.07 15.32 8.48
CA GLY A 454 -1.86 16.00 8.04
C GLY A 454 -0.63 15.08 7.99
N VAL A 455 -0.85 13.78 7.78
CA VAL A 455 0.27 12.83 7.58
C VAL A 455 1.00 13.14 6.29
N ALA A 456 0.25 13.34 5.20
CA ALA A 456 0.76 13.71 3.89
C ALA A 456 -0.34 14.40 3.07
N THR A 457 0.02 14.98 1.92
CA THR A 457 -0.95 15.49 0.95
C THR A 457 -1.67 14.34 0.24
N ALA A 458 -2.82 14.61 -0.37
CA ALA A 458 -3.54 13.61 -1.16
C ALA A 458 -2.69 13.07 -2.33
N GLU A 459 -1.95 13.97 -3.00
CA GLU A 459 -1.04 13.62 -4.10
C GLU A 459 0.11 12.72 -3.63
N ASP A 460 0.74 13.05 -2.49
CA ASP A 460 1.81 12.24 -1.90
C ASP A 460 1.30 10.85 -1.47
N VAL A 461 0.09 10.77 -0.89
CA VAL A 461 -0.54 9.49 -0.52
C VAL A 461 -0.74 8.61 -1.76
N ASP A 462 -1.38 9.13 -2.80
CA ASP A 462 -1.65 8.36 -4.01
C ASP A 462 -0.35 7.96 -4.74
N THR A 463 0.62 8.88 -4.79
CA THR A 463 1.95 8.59 -5.35
C THR A 463 2.68 7.51 -4.57
N ALA A 464 2.67 7.58 -3.23
CA ALA A 464 3.30 6.59 -2.37
C ALA A 464 2.71 5.19 -2.58
N MET A 465 1.39 5.08 -2.69
CA MET A 465 0.73 3.78 -2.87
C MET A 465 0.96 3.20 -4.26
N ARG A 466 0.97 4.03 -5.31
CA ARG A 466 1.29 3.56 -6.66
C ARG A 466 2.73 3.10 -6.79
N LEU A 467 3.69 3.85 -6.25
CA LEU A 467 5.12 3.60 -6.47
C LEU A 467 5.77 2.69 -5.41
N GLY A 468 5.26 2.68 -4.17
CA GLY A 468 5.80 1.89 -3.07
C GLY A 468 5.31 0.46 -3.04
N VAL A 469 4.03 0.23 -3.39
CA VAL A 469 3.39 -1.09 -3.35
C VAL A 469 2.74 -1.49 -4.67
N ASN A 470 3.02 -0.74 -5.76
CA ASN A 470 2.54 -1.02 -7.11
C ASN A 470 1.01 -1.15 -7.22
N TYR A 471 0.27 -0.32 -6.52
CA TYR A 471 -1.17 -0.29 -6.66
C TYR A 471 -1.57 0.24 -8.05
N PRO A 472 -2.68 -0.26 -8.62
CA PRO A 472 -3.12 0.12 -9.96
C PRO A 472 -3.62 1.58 -10.03
N ALA A 473 -4.09 2.10 -8.90
CA ALA A 473 -4.52 3.49 -8.72
C ALA A 473 -4.17 3.96 -7.31
N GLY A 474 -4.08 5.27 -7.11
CA GLY A 474 -4.03 5.84 -5.77
C GLY A 474 -5.34 5.57 -5.01
N PRO A 475 -5.31 5.35 -3.70
CA PRO A 475 -6.53 5.10 -2.93
C PRO A 475 -7.55 6.24 -3.05
N LEU A 476 -7.12 7.49 -3.08
CA LEU A 476 -8.04 8.63 -3.20
C LEU A 476 -8.59 8.78 -4.62
N GLU A 477 -7.76 8.55 -5.66
CA GLU A 477 -8.24 8.42 -7.05
C GLU A 477 -9.30 7.33 -7.17
N TRP A 478 -9.12 6.22 -6.45
CA TRP A 478 -10.10 5.14 -6.44
C TRP A 478 -11.37 5.54 -5.70
N GLY A 479 -11.21 6.29 -4.60
CA GLY A 479 -12.33 6.88 -3.88
C GLY A 479 -13.20 7.79 -4.75
N GLU A 480 -12.58 8.62 -5.61
CA GLU A 480 -13.29 9.46 -6.57
C GLU A 480 -14.06 8.63 -7.61
N LYS A 481 -13.46 7.57 -8.15
CA LYS A 481 -14.11 6.70 -9.15
C LYS A 481 -15.25 5.86 -8.57
N ALA A 482 -15.08 5.33 -7.36
CA ALA A 482 -16.07 4.49 -6.69
C ALA A 482 -17.16 5.30 -5.96
N GLY A 483 -16.94 6.58 -5.72
CA GLY A 483 -17.78 7.48 -4.94
C GLY A 483 -17.50 7.37 -3.44
N PHE A 484 -16.99 8.44 -2.82
CA PHE A 484 -16.69 8.47 -1.37
C PHE A 484 -17.94 8.20 -0.53
N ARG A 485 -19.11 8.73 -0.94
CA ARG A 485 -20.40 8.49 -0.29
C ARG A 485 -20.77 7.02 -0.29
N ARG A 486 -20.60 6.33 -1.44
CA ARG A 486 -20.89 4.90 -1.59
C ARG A 486 -19.97 4.08 -0.69
N LEU A 487 -18.66 4.36 -0.69
CA LEU A 487 -17.68 3.65 0.15
C LEU A 487 -17.94 3.89 1.64
N CYS A 488 -18.29 5.12 2.03
CA CYS A 488 -18.72 5.43 3.41
C CYS A 488 -19.96 4.63 3.81
N SER A 489 -20.97 4.58 2.93
CA SER A 489 -22.19 3.78 3.16
C SER A 489 -21.88 2.29 3.30
N LEU A 490 -21.02 1.75 2.43
CA LEU A 490 -20.57 0.35 2.49
C LEU A 490 -19.95 0.06 3.86
N LEU A 491 -19.00 0.88 4.31
CA LEU A 491 -18.37 0.70 5.63
C LEU A 491 -19.36 0.84 6.79
N LEU A 492 -20.33 1.75 6.72
CA LEU A 492 -21.39 1.87 7.72
C LEU A 492 -22.25 0.60 7.79
N GLN A 493 -22.58 0.00 6.64
CA GLN A 493 -23.33 -1.26 6.61
C GLN A 493 -22.48 -2.42 7.17
N MET A 494 -21.20 -2.47 6.84
CA MET A 494 -20.28 -3.45 7.43
C MET A 494 -20.12 -3.25 8.95
N HIS A 495 -20.00 -2.00 9.41
CA HIS A 495 -19.88 -1.68 10.83
C HIS A 495 -21.09 -2.16 11.65
N LYS A 496 -22.30 -2.08 11.09
CA LYS A 496 -23.50 -2.61 11.74
C LYS A 496 -23.44 -4.13 11.96
N ARG A 497 -22.76 -4.87 11.07
CA ARG A 497 -22.65 -6.35 11.11
C ARG A 497 -21.45 -6.82 11.91
N TYR A 498 -20.39 -6.04 11.88
CA TYR A 498 -19.16 -6.25 12.64
C TYR A 498 -18.91 -5.07 13.61
N PRO A 499 -19.62 -4.99 14.74
CA PRO A 499 -19.58 -3.81 15.62
C PRO A 499 -18.29 -3.74 16.47
N THR A 500 -17.16 -4.12 15.88
CA THR A 500 -15.84 -4.13 16.54
C THR A 500 -15.13 -2.78 16.47
N GLY A 501 -15.68 -1.81 15.75
CA GLY A 501 -15.04 -0.53 15.46
C GLY A 501 -14.19 -0.54 14.16
N ARG A 502 -13.80 -1.72 13.66
CA ARG A 502 -12.92 -1.84 12.49
C ARG A 502 -13.47 -1.12 11.26
N TYR A 503 -14.75 -1.30 10.95
CA TYR A 503 -15.40 -0.74 9.78
C TYR A 503 -16.13 0.59 10.04
N ALA A 504 -15.94 1.19 11.21
CA ALA A 504 -16.43 2.54 11.46
C ALA A 504 -15.72 3.51 10.49
N PRO A 505 -16.45 4.20 9.58
CA PRO A 505 -15.81 5.14 8.67
C PRO A 505 -15.11 6.25 9.44
N SER A 506 -13.97 6.70 8.93
CA SER A 506 -13.32 7.90 9.46
C SER A 506 -14.17 9.14 9.22
N VAL A 507 -14.01 10.15 10.07
CA VAL A 507 -14.64 11.46 9.86
C VAL A 507 -14.21 12.04 8.51
N ALA A 508 -12.97 11.80 8.10
CA ALA A 508 -12.42 12.25 6.83
C ALA A 508 -13.17 11.67 5.62
N LEU A 509 -13.41 10.35 5.62
CA LEU A 509 -14.18 9.70 4.55
C LEU A 509 -15.62 10.21 4.54
N ALA A 510 -16.26 10.34 5.71
CA ALA A 510 -17.62 10.86 5.81
C ALA A 510 -17.71 12.29 5.25
N ARG A 511 -16.77 13.18 5.61
CA ARG A 511 -16.74 14.56 5.08
C ARG A 511 -16.62 14.60 3.55
N ARG A 512 -15.76 13.77 2.97
CA ARG A 512 -15.61 13.66 1.51
C ARG A 512 -16.92 13.17 0.87
N GLY A 513 -17.56 12.14 1.44
CA GLY A 513 -18.84 11.63 0.94
C GLY A 513 -20.00 12.64 1.06
N TYR A 514 -20.00 13.50 2.07
CA TYR A 514 -21.00 14.58 2.19
C TYR A 514 -20.70 15.80 1.31
N ALA A 515 -19.44 16.02 0.95
CA ALA A 515 -19.06 17.10 0.03
C ALA A 515 -19.38 16.77 -1.43
N GLU A 516 -19.55 15.49 -1.77
CA GLU A 516 -20.07 15.10 -3.08
C GLU A 516 -21.49 15.65 -3.25
N PRO A 517 -21.83 16.24 -4.40
CA PRO A 517 -23.20 16.63 -4.68
C PRO A 517 -24.13 15.45 -4.38
N ALA A 518 -25.27 15.70 -3.76
CA ALA A 518 -26.30 14.66 -3.70
C ALA A 518 -26.59 14.27 -5.14
N GLU A 519 -26.52 12.97 -5.45
CA GLU A 519 -27.00 12.47 -6.73
C GLU A 519 -28.41 13.04 -6.88
N GLU A 520 -28.58 14.02 -7.78
CA GLU A 520 -29.91 14.53 -8.09
C GLU A 520 -30.69 13.32 -8.60
N THR A 521 -31.70 12.95 -7.85
CA THR A 521 -32.75 12.02 -8.30
C THR A 521 -33.36 12.66 -9.55
N ARG A 522 -32.81 12.32 -10.73
CA ARG A 522 -33.38 12.65 -12.02
C ARG A 522 -34.37 11.56 -12.41
#